data_df5126994d8fc182b888be4a6db6861a
#
_entry.id   df5126994d8fc182b888be4a6db6861a
#
_cell.length_a   1.000
_cell.length_b   1.000
_cell.length_c   1.000
_cell.angle_alpha   90.00
_cell.angle_beta   90.00
_cell.angle_gamma   90.00
#
_symmetry.space_group_name_H-M   'P 1'
#
loop_
_entity.id
_entity.type
_entity.pdbx_description
1 polymer ?
#
loop_
_entity_poly.entity_id
_entity_poly.type
_entity_poly.pdbx_seq_one_letter_code
_entity_poly.pdbx_strand_id
1 'polypeptide(L)'
;ADNVYARSEIKDGSKYITSASLSPKGERMVVTARGEVFNIPVDKGVTKNITRTPGAHERDAQWSPDGKHIAYISDATGETELYLQDSEGGEPTQLTKNNDTYIRTFQWSPDSKKIVYTDRKNRINLLDVSNKQLTTISQSLLGEARNVSFSPDNNWLTYSRVSDNNFSIVYVYDIAGKKEYPVTDKWYESYSPVFSTDGKYLVFTSARDFNPTYSQTEWNHVYNNMGGVYLALLSKDTASPFMETDAEVAIESTPAKADASKKDETKNEASTPVVKIDIEGITDRIVKLPLPGSNYYDLYSDGTNVYYFTKGGMKMFDLKKQKEETVSDAAMMVDPAGKKAVFFKDDQLFVTDIPKGKANLSKPVNLANMKITVDLSLIHISDPT
;
A
#
# COMPACT_ATOMS: atom_id res chain seq x y z
N ALA A 1 -37.89 -31.88 17.24
CA ALA A 1 -36.48 -31.97 17.72
C ALA A 1 -35.79 -30.65 17.30
N ASP A 2 -35.46 -29.81 18.28
CA ASP A 2 -34.74 -28.58 18.07
C ASP A 2 -33.39 -28.92 17.44
N ASN A 3 -33.18 -28.42 16.23
CA ASN A 3 -31.92 -28.62 15.51
C ASN A 3 -30.86 -27.72 16.19
N VAL A 4 -30.16 -28.28 17.16
CA VAL A 4 -29.15 -27.59 17.97
C VAL A 4 -28.01 -27.03 17.09
N TYR A 5 -27.83 -27.61 15.89
CA TYR A 5 -26.84 -27.18 14.90
C TYR A 5 -27.24 -25.95 14.06
N ALA A 6 -28.48 -25.45 14.22
CA ALA A 6 -28.97 -24.28 13.50
C ALA A 6 -29.04 -23.02 14.38
N ARG A 7 -28.46 -23.03 15.58
CA ARG A 7 -28.45 -21.88 16.48
C ARG A 7 -27.30 -20.94 16.12
N SER A 8 -27.59 -19.64 16.06
CA SER A 8 -26.57 -18.60 15.95
C SER A 8 -25.63 -18.65 17.15
N GLU A 9 -24.32 -18.61 16.89
CA GLU A 9 -23.28 -18.51 17.92
C GLU A 9 -22.60 -17.15 17.86
N ILE A 10 -22.30 -16.58 19.03
CA ILE A 10 -21.48 -15.37 19.13
C ILE A 10 -20.02 -15.78 19.31
N LYS A 11 -19.15 -15.39 18.38
CA LYS A 11 -17.72 -15.63 18.42
C LYS A 11 -16.92 -14.33 18.58
N ASP A 12 -15.72 -14.46 19.16
CA ASP A 12 -14.76 -13.37 19.22
C ASP A 12 -14.05 -13.21 17.88
N GLY A 13 -14.22 -12.07 17.23
CA GLY A 13 -13.63 -11.75 15.92
C GLY A 13 -12.15 -11.41 15.99
N SER A 14 -11.61 -11.05 17.15
CA SER A 14 -10.22 -10.59 17.28
C SER A 14 -9.17 -11.59 16.79
N LYS A 15 -9.51 -12.89 16.81
CA LYS A 15 -8.64 -13.98 16.34
C LYS A 15 -8.68 -14.23 14.84
N TYR A 16 -9.53 -13.52 14.10
CA TYR A 16 -9.81 -13.77 12.69
C TYR A 16 -9.59 -12.53 11.82
N ILE A 17 -8.74 -11.62 12.26
CA ILE A 17 -8.44 -10.38 11.53
C ILE A 17 -7.71 -10.72 10.24
N THR A 18 -8.24 -10.23 9.12
CA THR A 18 -7.66 -10.40 7.78
C THR A 18 -7.12 -9.10 7.20
N SER A 19 -7.67 -7.96 7.60
CA SER A 19 -7.19 -6.64 7.17
C SER A 19 -7.43 -5.60 8.25
N ALA A 20 -6.64 -4.53 8.21
CA ALA A 20 -6.79 -3.37 9.10
C ALA A 20 -6.42 -2.09 8.32
N SER A 21 -7.17 -1.02 8.55
CA SER A 21 -6.89 0.29 7.98
C SER A 21 -7.16 1.38 9.01
N LEU A 22 -6.22 2.30 9.16
CA LEU A 22 -6.29 3.37 10.14
C LEU A 22 -7.03 4.59 9.58
N SER A 23 -7.81 5.27 10.42
CA SER A 23 -8.37 6.58 10.06
C SER A 23 -7.26 7.62 9.92
N PRO A 24 -7.44 8.68 9.11
CA PRO A 24 -6.38 9.67 8.81
C PRO A 24 -5.78 10.39 10.02
N LYS A 25 -6.52 10.46 11.11
CA LYS A 25 -6.03 11.05 12.39
C LYS A 25 -5.46 10.01 13.34
N GLY A 26 -5.58 8.72 13.02
CA GLY A 26 -5.12 7.63 13.88
C GLY A 26 -5.97 7.38 15.11
N GLU A 27 -7.20 7.90 15.16
CA GLU A 27 -8.11 7.78 16.32
C GLU A 27 -8.90 6.48 16.30
N ARG A 28 -9.22 5.98 15.11
CA ARG A 28 -9.99 4.77 14.88
C ARG A 28 -9.34 3.90 13.81
N MET A 29 -9.71 2.63 13.81
CA MET A 29 -9.27 1.65 12.84
C MET A 29 -10.46 0.84 12.34
N VAL A 30 -10.55 0.58 11.04
CA VAL A 30 -11.43 -0.47 10.53
C VAL A 30 -10.66 -1.77 10.41
N VAL A 31 -11.30 -2.84 10.84
CA VAL A 31 -10.74 -4.19 10.85
C VAL A 31 -11.75 -5.12 10.22
N THR A 32 -11.31 -5.93 9.27
CA THR A 32 -12.12 -7.01 8.71
C THR A 32 -11.82 -8.31 9.46
N ALA A 33 -12.86 -8.99 9.93
CA ALA A 33 -12.72 -10.25 10.63
C ALA A 33 -13.90 -11.17 10.30
N ARG A 34 -13.63 -12.37 9.77
CA ARG A 34 -14.64 -13.38 9.39
C ARG A 34 -15.78 -12.85 8.54
N GLY A 35 -15.49 -12.01 7.58
CA GLY A 35 -16.50 -11.46 6.68
C GLY A 35 -17.32 -10.30 7.24
N GLU A 36 -16.97 -9.75 8.40
CA GLU A 36 -17.61 -8.56 8.95
C GLU A 36 -16.60 -7.43 9.17
N VAL A 37 -17.06 -6.18 9.10
CA VAL A 37 -16.24 -4.99 9.26
C VAL A 37 -16.51 -4.32 10.59
N PHE A 38 -15.47 -4.14 11.38
CA PHE A 38 -15.49 -3.48 12.67
C PHE A 38 -14.78 -2.14 12.61
N ASN A 39 -15.40 -1.12 13.19
CA ASN A 39 -14.77 0.16 13.45
C ASN A 39 -14.42 0.23 14.94
N ILE A 40 -13.12 0.12 15.24
CA ILE A 40 -12.59 0.04 16.59
C ILE A 40 -11.84 1.32 16.98
N PRO A 41 -11.89 1.76 18.24
CA PRO A 41 -11.06 2.87 18.70
C PRO A 41 -9.61 2.41 18.91
N VAL A 42 -8.66 3.25 18.55
CA VAL A 42 -7.23 2.97 18.80
C VAL A 42 -6.89 3.08 20.29
N ASP A 43 -7.48 4.05 21.00
CA ASP A 43 -7.27 4.25 22.43
C ASP A 43 -8.56 4.03 23.24
N LYS A 44 -9.48 4.98 23.21
CA LYS A 44 -10.73 4.96 24.00
C LYS A 44 -11.95 5.09 23.11
N GLY A 45 -13.00 4.36 23.45
CA GLY A 45 -14.27 4.43 22.72
C GLY A 45 -14.95 3.08 22.62
N VAL A 46 -15.99 3.01 21.79
CA VAL A 46 -16.82 1.82 21.60
C VAL A 46 -16.47 1.18 20.26
N THR A 47 -16.28 -0.14 20.28
CA THR A 47 -16.18 -0.97 19.06
C THR A 47 -17.56 -1.06 18.42
N LYS A 48 -17.65 -0.78 17.12
CA LYS A 48 -18.87 -0.88 16.32
C LYS A 48 -18.69 -1.94 15.25
N ASN A 49 -19.61 -2.90 15.15
CA ASN A 49 -19.74 -3.71 13.94
C ASN A 49 -20.59 -2.91 12.95
N ILE A 50 -20.02 -2.56 11.79
CA ILE A 50 -20.67 -1.64 10.85
C ILE A 50 -21.43 -2.34 9.74
N THR A 51 -21.13 -3.58 9.41
CA THR A 51 -21.81 -4.33 8.33
C THR A 51 -22.96 -5.17 8.85
N ARG A 52 -22.75 -5.99 9.87
CA ARG A 52 -23.78 -6.87 10.48
C ARG A 52 -24.51 -7.74 9.47
N THR A 53 -23.79 -8.28 8.53
CA THR A 53 -24.31 -9.03 7.37
C THR A 53 -23.91 -10.51 7.44
N PRO A 54 -24.56 -11.34 8.30
CA PRO A 54 -24.14 -12.73 8.55
C PRO A 54 -24.21 -13.64 7.31
N GLY A 55 -24.90 -13.20 6.25
CA GLY A 55 -25.02 -13.91 4.98
C GLY A 55 -24.09 -13.42 3.87
N ALA A 56 -23.24 -12.43 4.12
CA ALA A 56 -22.29 -11.87 3.17
C ALA A 56 -20.86 -11.96 3.72
N HIS A 57 -19.90 -11.85 2.84
CA HIS A 57 -18.48 -11.86 3.19
C HIS A 57 -17.82 -10.55 2.77
N GLU A 58 -17.64 -9.68 3.77
CA GLU A 58 -16.90 -8.43 3.61
C GLU A 58 -15.41 -8.65 3.83
N ARG A 59 -14.59 -7.91 3.06
CA ARG A 59 -13.13 -7.97 3.16
C ARG A 59 -12.46 -6.67 2.73
N ASP A 60 -11.21 -6.52 3.14
CA ASP A 60 -10.31 -5.43 2.75
C ASP A 60 -10.87 -4.03 3.05
N ALA A 61 -11.56 -3.87 4.17
CA ALA A 61 -12.11 -2.58 4.55
C ALA A 61 -11.02 -1.52 4.74
N GLN A 62 -11.22 -0.35 4.13
CA GLN A 62 -10.26 0.76 4.18
C GLN A 62 -10.97 2.09 4.43
N TRP A 63 -10.35 2.92 5.27
CA TRP A 63 -10.71 4.33 5.40
C TRP A 63 -10.37 5.09 4.12
N SER A 64 -11.25 6.01 3.72
CA SER A 64 -10.88 7.05 2.75
C SER A 64 -9.84 7.99 3.37
N PRO A 65 -8.87 8.52 2.60
CA PRO A 65 -7.85 9.45 3.11
C PRO A 65 -8.40 10.72 3.75
N ASP A 66 -9.61 11.16 3.38
CA ASP A 66 -10.31 12.29 4.00
C ASP A 66 -11.07 11.92 5.29
N GLY A 67 -11.15 10.64 5.63
CA GLY A 67 -11.79 10.12 6.83
C GLY A 67 -13.32 10.14 6.83
N LYS A 68 -13.97 10.44 5.71
CA LYS A 68 -15.43 10.53 5.64
C LYS A 68 -16.09 9.19 5.42
N HIS A 69 -15.41 8.28 4.73
CA HIS A 69 -16.00 7.03 4.27
C HIS A 69 -15.12 5.83 4.60
N ILE A 70 -15.76 4.67 4.59
CA ILE A 70 -15.12 3.37 4.65
C ILE A 70 -15.56 2.61 3.39
N ALA A 71 -14.60 2.16 2.58
CA ALA A 71 -14.88 1.27 1.46
C ALA A 71 -14.51 -0.16 1.82
N TYR A 72 -15.22 -1.12 1.26
CA TYR A 72 -14.95 -2.54 1.42
C TYR A 72 -15.49 -3.34 0.23
N ILE A 73 -15.01 -4.55 0.09
CA ILE A 73 -15.50 -5.51 -0.90
C ILE A 73 -16.51 -6.42 -0.21
N SER A 74 -17.68 -6.66 -0.82
CA SER A 74 -18.70 -7.59 -0.33
C SER A 74 -19.29 -8.42 -1.46
N ASP A 75 -19.67 -9.65 -1.15
CA ASP A 75 -20.39 -10.56 -2.06
C ASP A 75 -21.91 -10.60 -1.79
N ALA A 76 -22.45 -9.63 -1.06
CA ALA A 76 -23.85 -9.56 -0.65
C ALA A 76 -24.83 -9.64 -1.84
N THR A 77 -24.43 -9.30 -3.06
CA THR A 77 -25.23 -9.38 -4.30
C THR A 77 -24.90 -10.57 -5.19
N GLY A 78 -24.12 -11.53 -4.68
CA GLY A 78 -23.74 -12.77 -5.37
C GLY A 78 -22.31 -12.72 -5.91
N GLU A 79 -21.94 -11.70 -6.69
CA GLU A 79 -20.55 -11.44 -7.08
C GLU A 79 -19.94 -10.36 -6.19
N THR A 80 -18.58 -10.30 -6.17
CA THR A 80 -17.89 -9.30 -5.39
C THR A 80 -18.04 -7.91 -5.97
N GLU A 81 -18.47 -6.97 -5.13
CA GLU A 81 -18.69 -5.58 -5.49
C GLU A 81 -18.03 -4.65 -4.47
N LEU A 82 -17.73 -3.43 -4.86
CA LEU A 82 -17.27 -2.38 -3.96
C LEU A 82 -18.45 -1.65 -3.32
N TYR A 83 -18.38 -1.50 -2.02
CA TYR A 83 -19.34 -0.75 -1.20
C TYR A 83 -18.66 0.42 -0.50
N LEU A 84 -19.44 1.46 -0.28
CA LEU A 84 -19.06 2.67 0.44
C LEU A 84 -20.02 2.89 1.59
N GLN A 85 -19.51 3.12 2.77
CA GLN A 85 -20.29 3.47 3.94
C GLN A 85 -19.76 4.75 4.57
N ASP A 86 -20.64 5.60 5.08
CA ASP A 86 -20.25 6.76 5.88
C ASP A 86 -19.51 6.30 7.15
N SER A 87 -18.46 7.01 7.54
CA SER A 87 -17.64 6.66 8.71
C SER A 87 -18.41 6.72 10.04
N GLU A 88 -19.48 7.51 10.10
CA GLU A 88 -20.37 7.59 11.26
C GLU A 88 -21.43 6.48 11.29
N GLY A 89 -21.60 5.75 10.20
CA GLY A 89 -22.58 4.69 10.03
C GLY A 89 -23.66 5.01 9.01
N GLY A 90 -24.69 4.19 8.91
CA GLY A 90 -25.77 4.32 7.93
C GLY A 90 -25.78 3.18 6.93
N GLU A 91 -26.68 3.27 5.94
CA GLU A 91 -26.81 2.25 4.89
C GLU A 91 -25.64 2.34 3.90
N PRO A 92 -25.04 1.21 3.51
CA PRO A 92 -23.95 1.20 2.56
C PRO A 92 -24.45 1.54 1.16
N THR A 93 -23.62 2.24 0.40
CA THR A 93 -23.84 2.53 -1.02
C THR A 93 -23.02 1.59 -1.87
N GLN A 94 -23.64 0.83 -2.75
CA GLN A 94 -22.95 0.02 -3.74
C GLN A 94 -22.31 0.92 -4.81
N LEU A 95 -20.98 0.81 -4.97
CA LEU A 95 -20.21 1.60 -5.94
C LEU A 95 -20.13 0.93 -7.30
N THR A 96 -19.94 -0.39 -7.34
CA THR A 96 -19.89 -1.19 -8.58
C THR A 96 -21.12 -2.10 -8.67
N LYS A 97 -21.52 -2.44 -9.88
CA LYS A 97 -22.67 -3.33 -10.14
C LYS A 97 -22.39 -4.25 -11.31
N ASN A 98 -22.94 -5.46 -11.20
CA ASN A 98 -22.83 -6.48 -12.26
C ASN A 98 -21.37 -6.84 -12.60
N ASN A 99 -20.50 -6.88 -11.60
CA ASN A 99 -19.17 -7.43 -11.78
C ASN A 99 -19.28 -8.86 -12.33
N ASP A 100 -18.43 -9.15 -13.30
CA ASP A 100 -18.38 -10.44 -13.99
C ASP A 100 -17.23 -11.33 -13.48
N THR A 101 -16.59 -10.93 -12.36
CA THR A 101 -15.51 -11.66 -11.73
C THR A 101 -15.15 -11.08 -10.37
N TYR A 102 -14.38 -11.84 -9.61
CA TYR A 102 -13.92 -11.53 -8.27
C TYR A 102 -12.94 -10.33 -8.23
N ILE A 103 -13.23 -9.31 -7.43
CA ILE A 103 -12.32 -8.21 -7.12
C ILE A 103 -11.21 -8.74 -6.21
N ARG A 104 -9.94 -8.52 -6.53
CA ARG A 104 -8.80 -8.98 -5.73
C ARG A 104 -8.47 -8.02 -4.60
N THR A 105 -8.17 -6.78 -4.96
CA THR A 105 -7.76 -5.72 -4.03
C THR A 105 -8.11 -4.36 -4.61
N PHE A 106 -8.20 -3.36 -3.75
CA PHE A 106 -8.42 -1.98 -4.16
C PHE A 106 -7.54 -1.00 -3.37
N GLN A 107 -7.41 0.22 -3.89
CA GLN A 107 -6.69 1.32 -3.26
C GLN A 107 -7.43 2.64 -3.51
N TRP A 108 -7.49 3.47 -2.49
CA TRP A 108 -7.97 4.84 -2.60
C TRP A 108 -6.96 5.76 -3.29
N SER A 109 -7.45 6.74 -4.06
CA SER A 109 -6.62 7.90 -4.41
C SER A 109 -6.40 8.79 -3.19
N PRO A 110 -5.24 9.45 -3.05
CA PRO A 110 -4.95 10.35 -1.92
C PRO A 110 -6.00 11.43 -1.67
N ASP A 111 -6.69 11.91 -2.72
CA ASP A 111 -7.77 12.90 -2.65
C ASP A 111 -9.16 12.31 -2.35
N SER A 112 -9.25 11.00 -2.13
CA SER A 112 -10.49 10.26 -1.85
C SER A 112 -11.55 10.28 -2.95
N LYS A 113 -11.20 10.71 -4.17
CA LYS A 113 -12.17 10.82 -5.28
C LYS A 113 -12.24 9.59 -6.15
N LYS A 114 -11.20 8.77 -6.16
CA LYS A 114 -11.12 7.59 -7.00
C LYS A 114 -10.71 6.36 -6.21
N ILE A 115 -11.09 5.21 -6.74
CA ILE A 115 -10.61 3.90 -6.29
C ILE A 115 -10.05 3.18 -7.51
N VAL A 116 -8.85 2.61 -7.38
CA VAL A 116 -8.30 1.67 -8.34
C VAL A 116 -8.45 0.26 -7.77
N TYR A 117 -8.87 -0.71 -8.58
CA TYR A 117 -8.96 -2.10 -8.16
C TYR A 117 -8.52 -3.07 -9.25
N THR A 118 -8.08 -4.25 -8.82
CA THR A 118 -7.73 -5.36 -9.71
C THR A 118 -8.70 -6.53 -9.53
N ASP A 119 -8.86 -7.34 -10.58
CA ASP A 119 -9.78 -8.46 -10.59
C ASP A 119 -9.15 -9.76 -11.14
N ARG A 120 -9.89 -10.86 -11.08
CA ARG A 120 -9.42 -12.17 -11.59
C ARG A 120 -9.30 -12.27 -13.10
N LYS A 121 -9.85 -11.31 -13.86
CA LYS A 121 -9.61 -11.20 -15.30
C LYS A 121 -8.38 -10.38 -15.64
N ASN A 122 -7.53 -10.10 -14.62
CA ASN A 122 -6.29 -9.36 -14.73
C ASN A 122 -6.48 -7.92 -15.26
N ARG A 123 -7.63 -7.33 -14.96
CA ARG A 123 -7.92 -5.93 -15.28
C ARG A 123 -7.47 -5.02 -14.15
N ILE A 124 -7.03 -3.84 -14.52
CA ILE A 124 -6.90 -2.69 -13.62
C ILE A 124 -8.06 -1.76 -13.93
N ASN A 125 -8.92 -1.53 -12.97
CA ASN A 125 -10.12 -0.74 -13.11
C ASN A 125 -10.02 0.52 -12.25
N LEU A 126 -10.34 1.66 -12.83
CA LEU A 126 -10.38 2.96 -12.18
C LEU A 126 -11.83 3.40 -12.03
N LEU A 127 -12.27 3.61 -10.80
CA LEU A 127 -13.62 4.02 -10.43
C LEU A 127 -13.61 5.45 -9.90
N ASP A 128 -14.45 6.31 -10.45
CA ASP A 128 -14.78 7.61 -9.85
C ASP A 128 -15.89 7.41 -8.79
N VAL A 129 -15.62 7.81 -7.57
CA VAL A 129 -16.52 7.55 -6.43
C VAL A 129 -17.80 8.38 -6.51
N SER A 130 -17.72 9.60 -7.05
CA SER A 130 -18.83 10.55 -7.07
C SER A 130 -19.93 10.18 -8.07
N ASN A 131 -19.55 9.78 -9.27
CA ASN A 131 -20.46 9.47 -10.38
C ASN A 131 -20.53 7.96 -10.69
N LYS A 132 -19.72 7.14 -10.00
CA LYS A 132 -19.60 5.68 -10.18
C LYS A 132 -19.17 5.27 -11.60
N GLN A 133 -18.48 6.17 -12.31
CA GLN A 133 -17.94 5.86 -13.62
C GLN A 133 -16.74 4.92 -13.50
N LEU A 134 -16.83 3.79 -14.18
CA LEU A 134 -15.80 2.76 -14.22
C LEU A 134 -15.06 2.80 -15.56
N THR A 135 -13.73 2.76 -15.51
CA THR A 135 -12.85 2.68 -16.68
C THR A 135 -11.82 1.58 -16.48
N THR A 136 -11.80 0.59 -17.37
CA THR A 136 -10.70 -0.38 -17.40
C THR A 136 -9.48 0.27 -18.07
N ILE A 137 -8.40 0.44 -17.33
CA ILE A 137 -7.18 1.12 -17.81
C ILE A 137 -6.15 0.16 -18.39
N SER A 138 -6.16 -1.08 -17.96
CA SER A 138 -5.27 -2.12 -18.47
C SER A 138 -5.89 -3.50 -18.27
N GLN A 139 -5.60 -4.41 -19.19
CA GLN A 139 -5.92 -5.83 -19.07
C GLN A 139 -4.77 -6.65 -19.62
N SER A 140 -4.33 -7.66 -18.86
CA SER A 140 -3.25 -8.55 -19.28
C SER A 140 -3.76 -9.97 -19.51
N LEU A 141 -3.28 -10.59 -20.58
CA LEU A 141 -3.51 -12.01 -20.86
C LEU A 141 -2.48 -12.91 -20.17
N LEU A 142 -1.34 -12.35 -19.74
CA LEU A 142 -0.19 -13.12 -19.22
C LEU A 142 -0.17 -13.23 -17.68
N GLY A 143 -0.86 -12.34 -16.98
CA GLY A 143 -0.89 -12.36 -15.53
C GLY A 143 -1.50 -11.10 -14.92
N GLU A 144 -1.70 -11.13 -13.62
CA GLU A 144 -2.28 -10.02 -12.87
C GLU A 144 -1.30 -8.85 -12.72
N ALA A 145 -1.84 -7.64 -12.65
CA ALA A 145 -1.10 -6.49 -12.16
C ALA A 145 -1.06 -6.52 -10.61
N ARG A 146 0.10 -6.22 -10.04
CA ARG A 146 0.34 -6.22 -8.60
C ARG A 146 0.83 -4.87 -8.11
N ASN A 147 0.61 -4.59 -6.83
CA ASN A 147 1.07 -3.38 -6.16
C ASN A 147 0.60 -2.11 -6.88
N VAL A 148 -0.68 -2.10 -7.29
CA VAL A 148 -1.27 -0.92 -7.94
C VAL A 148 -1.46 0.17 -6.90
N SER A 149 -0.89 1.36 -7.12
CA SER A 149 -1.03 2.50 -6.22
C SER A 149 -1.00 3.83 -6.95
N PHE A 150 -1.61 4.85 -6.33
CA PHE A 150 -1.59 6.21 -6.86
C PHE A 150 -0.30 6.94 -6.51
N SER A 151 0.05 7.92 -7.35
CA SER A 151 1.01 8.97 -7.00
C SER A 151 0.41 9.93 -5.95
N PRO A 152 1.24 10.62 -5.16
CA PRO A 152 0.76 11.56 -4.13
C PRO A 152 -0.12 12.69 -4.68
N ASP A 153 0.04 13.07 -5.95
CA ASP A 153 -0.73 14.12 -6.63
C ASP A 153 -1.97 13.62 -7.38
N ASN A 154 -2.29 12.32 -7.28
CA ASN A 154 -3.43 11.66 -7.92
C ASN A 154 -3.39 11.57 -9.46
N ASN A 155 -2.29 11.97 -10.11
CA ASN A 155 -2.19 12.05 -11.56
C ASN A 155 -1.69 10.78 -12.23
N TRP A 156 -1.00 9.92 -11.46
CA TRP A 156 -0.39 8.71 -11.96
C TRP A 156 -0.79 7.48 -11.15
N LEU A 157 -0.75 6.33 -11.80
CA LEU A 157 -0.73 5.02 -11.14
C LEU A 157 0.60 4.35 -11.40
N THR A 158 1.04 3.50 -10.47
CA THR A 158 2.13 2.56 -10.70
C THR A 158 1.69 1.14 -10.38
N TYR A 159 2.28 0.17 -11.05
CA TYR A 159 2.06 -1.25 -10.83
C TYR A 159 3.17 -2.09 -11.48
N SER A 160 3.25 -3.34 -11.08
CA SER A 160 4.04 -4.34 -11.80
C SER A 160 3.14 -5.33 -12.52
N ARG A 161 3.57 -5.79 -13.70
CA ARG A 161 2.83 -6.74 -14.52
C ARG A 161 3.79 -7.62 -15.32
N VAL A 162 3.44 -8.89 -15.48
CA VAL A 162 4.19 -9.83 -16.31
C VAL A 162 4.15 -9.40 -17.77
N SER A 163 5.30 -9.39 -18.43
CA SER A 163 5.47 -9.07 -19.83
C SER A 163 5.55 -10.36 -20.69
N ASP A 164 5.72 -10.18 -21.99
CA ASP A 164 5.79 -11.25 -22.99
C ASP A 164 6.95 -12.25 -22.80
N ASN A 165 8.01 -11.85 -22.10
CA ASN A 165 9.13 -12.73 -21.73
C ASN A 165 8.98 -13.41 -20.36
N ASN A 166 7.79 -13.35 -19.75
CA ASN A 166 7.44 -13.83 -18.41
C ASN A 166 8.14 -13.11 -17.24
N PHE A 167 8.84 -12.02 -17.49
CA PHE A 167 9.36 -11.17 -16.41
C PHE A 167 8.36 -10.11 -16.02
N SER A 168 8.29 -9.84 -14.71
CA SER A 168 7.51 -8.72 -14.19
C SER A 168 8.24 -7.41 -14.44
N ILE A 169 7.51 -6.42 -14.94
CA ILE A 169 8.01 -5.08 -15.28
C ILE A 169 7.22 -4.05 -14.49
N VAL A 170 7.87 -2.98 -14.08
CA VAL A 170 7.25 -1.83 -13.44
C VAL A 170 6.77 -0.84 -14.49
N TYR A 171 5.53 -0.40 -14.34
CA TYR A 171 4.86 0.59 -15.19
C TYR A 171 4.39 1.79 -14.39
N VAL A 172 4.27 2.93 -15.08
CA VAL A 172 3.48 4.08 -14.66
C VAL A 172 2.41 4.35 -15.70
N TYR A 173 1.23 4.79 -15.22
CA TYR A 173 0.09 5.11 -16.07
C TYR A 173 -0.33 6.56 -15.83
N ASP A 174 -0.33 7.37 -16.90
CA ASP A 174 -0.85 8.73 -16.90
C ASP A 174 -2.38 8.70 -16.94
N ILE A 175 -3.04 9.10 -15.87
CA ILE A 175 -4.50 9.04 -15.74
C ILE A 175 -5.17 10.00 -16.72
N ALA A 176 -4.65 11.22 -16.88
CA ALA A 176 -5.19 12.22 -17.79
C ALA A 176 -4.91 11.88 -19.25
N GLY A 177 -3.67 11.50 -19.55
CA GLY A 177 -3.23 11.12 -20.90
C GLY A 177 -3.70 9.72 -21.32
N LYS A 178 -4.24 8.92 -20.39
CA LYS A 178 -4.71 7.54 -20.62
C LYS A 178 -3.64 6.67 -21.30
N LYS A 179 -2.40 6.79 -20.82
CA LYS A 179 -1.27 6.10 -21.43
C LYS A 179 -0.36 5.43 -20.42
N GLU A 180 0.03 4.21 -20.71
CA GLU A 180 0.96 3.39 -19.93
C GLU A 180 2.39 3.56 -20.46
N TYR A 181 3.36 3.59 -19.54
CA TYR A 181 4.78 3.65 -19.86
C TYR A 181 5.57 2.67 -18.99
N PRO A 182 6.49 1.87 -19.57
CA PRO A 182 7.40 1.05 -18.79
C PRO A 182 8.45 1.92 -18.11
N VAL A 183 8.73 1.64 -16.85
CA VAL A 183 9.80 2.28 -16.07
C VAL A 183 11.05 1.41 -16.10
N THR A 184 10.89 0.08 -16.06
CA THR A 184 12.00 -0.87 -16.12
C THR A 184 12.05 -1.58 -17.47
N ASP A 185 13.25 -2.02 -17.85
CA ASP A 185 13.45 -2.84 -19.04
C ASP A 185 12.98 -4.30 -18.81
N LYS A 186 13.05 -5.10 -19.87
CA LYS A 186 12.65 -6.52 -19.85
C LYS A 186 13.81 -7.48 -19.50
N TRP A 187 14.96 -6.97 -19.10
CA TRP A 187 16.13 -7.81 -18.81
C TRP A 187 16.09 -8.43 -17.43
N TYR A 188 15.44 -7.76 -16.48
CA TYR A 188 15.38 -8.17 -15.09
C TYR A 188 13.95 -8.10 -14.56
N GLU A 189 13.62 -9.08 -13.74
CA GLU A 189 12.37 -9.06 -13.01
C GLU A 189 12.32 -7.89 -12.03
N SER A 190 11.25 -7.08 -12.10
CA SER A 190 11.07 -5.90 -11.28
C SER A 190 9.63 -5.84 -10.77
N TYR A 191 9.44 -5.57 -9.47
CA TYR A 191 8.14 -5.66 -8.80
C TYR A 191 8.03 -4.73 -7.59
N SER A 192 6.83 -4.69 -6.99
CA SER A 192 6.50 -3.92 -5.79
C SER A 192 6.80 -2.41 -5.89
N PRO A 193 6.39 -1.72 -6.97
CA PRO A 193 6.62 -0.30 -7.08
C PRO A 193 5.75 0.50 -6.12
N VAL A 194 6.34 1.55 -5.52
CA VAL A 194 5.64 2.55 -4.71
C VAL A 194 6.22 3.94 -5.00
N PHE A 195 5.36 4.95 -5.09
CA PHE A 195 5.82 6.34 -5.14
C PHE A 195 6.34 6.78 -3.77
N SER A 196 7.41 7.56 -3.73
CA SER A 196 7.76 8.31 -2.54
C SER A 196 6.73 9.41 -2.29
N THR A 197 6.44 9.73 -1.02
CA THR A 197 5.41 10.72 -0.68
C THR A 197 5.75 12.14 -1.12
N ASP A 198 7.04 12.43 -1.36
CA ASP A 198 7.51 13.71 -1.93
C ASP A 198 7.43 13.77 -3.46
N GLY A 199 7.03 12.65 -4.12
CA GLY A 199 6.84 12.56 -5.56
C GLY A 199 8.12 12.56 -6.41
N LYS A 200 9.30 12.37 -5.80
CA LYS A 200 10.58 12.41 -6.53
C LYS A 200 11.02 11.06 -7.06
N TYR A 201 10.66 9.99 -6.36
CA TYR A 201 11.14 8.63 -6.62
C TYR A 201 10.00 7.66 -6.84
N LEU A 202 10.25 6.67 -7.69
CA LEU A 202 9.54 5.40 -7.68
C LEU A 202 10.47 4.36 -7.09
N VAL A 203 10.11 3.81 -5.93
CA VAL A 203 10.88 2.77 -5.24
C VAL A 203 10.35 1.41 -5.66
N PHE A 204 11.22 0.48 -5.99
CA PHE A 204 10.81 -0.88 -6.40
C PHE A 204 11.89 -1.90 -6.09
N THR A 205 11.54 -3.16 -6.14
CA THR A 205 12.50 -4.27 -6.06
C THR A 205 12.83 -4.80 -7.45
N SER A 206 14.07 -5.22 -7.67
CA SER A 206 14.49 -5.84 -8.93
C SER A 206 15.56 -6.88 -8.71
N ALA A 207 15.49 -7.97 -9.48
CA ALA A 207 16.45 -9.08 -9.45
C ALA A 207 17.68 -8.80 -10.36
N ARG A 208 18.31 -7.64 -10.18
CA ARG A 208 19.48 -7.20 -10.97
C ARG A 208 20.83 -7.63 -10.37
N ASP A 209 20.83 -8.20 -9.16
CA ASP A 209 22.03 -8.66 -8.49
C ASP A 209 22.37 -10.08 -8.98
N PHE A 210 23.25 -10.16 -9.96
CA PHE A 210 23.73 -11.43 -10.48
C PHE A 210 24.86 -11.95 -9.60
N ASN A 211 24.53 -12.85 -8.67
CA ASN A 211 25.51 -13.51 -7.79
C ASN A 211 25.29 -15.03 -7.80
N PRO A 212 25.70 -15.74 -8.87
CA PRO A 212 25.50 -17.18 -8.97
C PRO A 212 26.39 -17.91 -7.98
N THR A 213 25.81 -18.86 -7.25
CA THR A 213 26.54 -19.81 -6.38
C THR A 213 26.40 -21.23 -6.94
N TYR A 214 27.40 -22.08 -6.70
CA TYR A 214 27.28 -23.48 -7.07
C TYR A 214 26.43 -24.24 -6.04
N SER A 215 25.53 -25.09 -6.54
CA SER A 215 24.81 -26.04 -5.69
C SER A 215 25.78 -27.10 -5.16
N GLN A 216 25.61 -27.49 -3.89
CA GLN A 216 26.41 -28.55 -3.28
C GLN A 216 25.94 -29.96 -3.67
N THR A 217 24.74 -30.11 -4.22
CA THR A 217 24.12 -31.39 -4.54
C THR A 217 24.09 -31.70 -6.03
N GLU A 218 24.05 -30.66 -6.86
CA GLU A 218 24.08 -30.76 -8.32
C GLU A 218 25.01 -29.68 -8.89
N TRP A 219 25.74 -29.97 -9.96
CA TRP A 219 26.65 -29.03 -10.60
C TRP A 219 25.94 -27.87 -11.35
N ASN A 220 24.77 -27.47 -10.83
CA ASN A 220 23.96 -26.38 -11.37
C ASN A 220 24.19 -25.08 -10.60
N HIS A 221 24.10 -23.96 -11.29
CA HIS A 221 24.12 -22.65 -10.65
C HIS A 221 22.84 -22.41 -9.86
N VAL A 222 22.97 -21.96 -8.62
CA VAL A 222 21.88 -21.51 -7.78
C VAL A 222 21.92 -20.00 -7.72
N TYR A 223 20.81 -19.37 -8.05
CA TYR A 223 20.63 -17.93 -8.05
C TYR A 223 19.88 -17.52 -6.78
N ASN A 224 20.63 -17.23 -5.73
CA ASN A 224 20.07 -16.77 -4.45
C ASN A 224 20.34 -15.28 -4.23
N ASN A 225 19.43 -14.60 -3.52
CA ASN A 225 19.61 -13.22 -3.08
C ASN A 225 19.92 -12.24 -4.23
N MET A 226 19.23 -12.40 -5.36
CA MET A 226 19.39 -11.51 -6.52
C MET A 226 18.62 -10.20 -6.40
N GLY A 227 17.71 -10.10 -5.42
CA GLY A 227 16.86 -8.93 -5.21
C GLY A 227 17.64 -7.77 -4.60
N GLY A 228 17.36 -6.57 -5.08
CA GLY A 228 17.81 -5.30 -4.53
C GLY A 228 16.67 -4.30 -4.49
N VAL A 229 16.83 -3.21 -3.75
CA VAL A 229 15.93 -2.06 -3.74
C VAL A 229 16.50 -0.98 -4.65
N TYR A 230 15.68 -0.44 -5.52
CA TYR A 230 16.05 0.55 -6.53
C TYR A 230 15.14 1.77 -6.47
N LEU A 231 15.67 2.92 -6.88
CA LEU A 231 14.95 4.17 -7.07
C LEU A 231 15.00 4.54 -8.56
N ALA A 232 13.84 4.73 -9.19
CA ALA A 232 13.78 5.47 -10.43
C ALA A 232 13.58 6.95 -10.08
N LEU A 233 14.52 7.80 -10.52
CA LEU A 233 14.39 9.25 -10.39
C LEU A 233 13.38 9.75 -11.41
N LEU A 234 12.21 10.22 -10.96
CA LEU A 234 11.08 10.50 -11.83
C LEU A 234 11.34 11.69 -12.76
N SER A 235 11.95 12.76 -12.26
CA SER A 235 12.34 13.90 -13.08
C SER A 235 13.83 13.88 -13.46
N LYS A 236 14.16 14.40 -14.64
CA LYS A 236 15.55 14.65 -15.07
C LYS A 236 16.26 15.65 -14.15
N ASP A 237 15.49 16.51 -13.47
CA ASP A 237 16.01 17.53 -12.55
C ASP A 237 16.26 16.97 -11.14
N THR A 238 15.83 15.74 -10.85
CA THR A 238 16.02 15.13 -9.54
C THR A 238 17.45 14.57 -9.43
N ALA A 239 18.25 15.13 -8.52
CA ALA A 239 19.59 14.62 -8.25
C ALA A 239 19.53 13.23 -7.58
N SER A 240 20.48 12.36 -7.92
CA SER A 240 20.63 11.07 -7.24
C SER A 240 21.03 11.29 -5.79
N PRO A 241 20.39 10.61 -4.81
CA PRO A 241 20.80 10.71 -3.41
C PRO A 241 22.19 10.12 -3.14
N PHE A 242 22.78 9.43 -4.14
CA PHE A 242 24.08 8.77 -4.06
C PHE A 242 25.15 9.44 -4.93
N MET A 243 24.90 10.67 -5.43
CA MET A 243 25.96 11.42 -6.11
C MET A 243 27.06 11.76 -5.10
N GLU A 244 28.30 11.49 -5.48
CA GLU A 244 29.47 11.99 -4.77
C GLU A 244 29.42 13.52 -4.82
N THR A 245 29.38 14.17 -3.67
CA THR A 245 29.58 15.61 -3.59
C THR A 245 31.07 15.83 -3.67
N ASP A 246 31.55 16.35 -4.82
CA ASP A 246 32.89 16.89 -4.89
C ASP A 246 33.01 17.98 -3.83
N ALA A 247 33.96 17.80 -2.91
CA ALA A 247 34.32 18.81 -1.94
C ALA A 247 35.10 19.91 -2.69
N GLU A 248 34.40 20.74 -3.46
CA GLU A 248 35.00 21.95 -3.98
C GLU A 248 35.44 22.83 -2.81
N VAL A 249 36.71 23.23 -2.83
CA VAL A 249 37.27 24.17 -1.87
C VAL A 249 36.46 25.47 -2.00
N ALA A 250 35.68 25.79 -0.97
CA ALA A 250 34.92 27.02 -0.94
C ALA A 250 35.89 28.22 -0.99
N ILE A 251 35.95 28.88 -2.14
CA ILE A 251 36.58 30.21 -2.24
C ILE A 251 35.66 31.17 -1.51
N GLU A 252 36.10 31.70 -0.37
CA GLU A 252 35.40 32.72 0.38
C GLU A 252 35.12 33.95 -0.50
N SER A 253 33.89 34.04 -1.01
CA SER A 253 33.40 35.27 -1.60
C SER A 253 32.79 36.11 -0.49
N THR A 254 33.27 37.34 -0.36
CA THR A 254 32.86 38.39 0.60
C THR A 254 31.33 38.54 0.66
N PRO A 255 30.69 38.58 1.84
CA PRO A 255 29.25 38.61 1.93
C PRO A 255 28.69 39.96 1.54
N ALA A 256 27.86 39.99 0.50
CA ALA A 256 26.94 41.08 0.26
C ALA A 256 25.83 41.07 1.33
N LYS A 257 25.64 42.18 2.02
CA LYS A 257 24.61 42.38 3.03
C LYS A 257 23.22 42.11 2.43
N ALA A 258 22.56 41.07 2.91
CA ALA A 258 21.14 40.83 2.64
C ALA A 258 20.31 41.39 3.81
N ASP A 259 19.35 42.22 3.46
CA ASP A 259 18.36 42.82 4.35
C ASP A 259 17.52 41.74 5.07
N ALA A 260 17.41 41.89 6.37
CA ALA A 260 16.55 41.11 7.21
C ALA A 260 15.10 41.58 7.08
N SER A 261 14.30 40.93 6.26
CA SER A 261 12.85 41.04 6.32
C SER A 261 12.21 39.82 7.01
N LYS A 262 11.35 40.17 7.96
CA LYS A 262 10.65 39.30 8.92
C LYS A 262 10.04 38.05 8.26
N LYS A 263 10.33 36.87 8.84
CA LYS A 263 9.54 35.65 8.63
C LYS A 263 8.27 35.76 9.46
N ASP A 264 7.13 35.90 8.77
CA ASP A 264 5.83 35.54 9.30
C ASP A 264 5.75 33.99 9.34
N GLU A 265 5.58 33.45 10.54
CA GLU A 265 5.24 32.04 10.75
C GLU A 265 3.74 31.82 10.43
N THR A 266 3.41 31.75 9.16
CA THR A 266 2.16 31.15 8.71
C THR A 266 2.37 29.63 8.66
N LYS A 267 1.59 28.89 9.43
CA LYS A 267 1.44 27.42 9.30
C LYS A 267 1.10 27.09 7.84
N ASN A 268 2.10 26.68 7.09
CA ASN A 268 1.88 26.08 5.77
C ASN A 268 1.18 24.73 5.99
N GLU A 269 -0.09 24.65 5.58
CA GLU A 269 -0.69 23.38 5.18
C GLU A 269 0.21 22.82 4.07
N ALA A 270 0.74 21.61 4.29
CA ALA A 270 1.66 20.99 3.35
C ALA A 270 0.94 20.84 2.01
N SER A 271 1.33 21.62 1.00
CA SER A 271 0.80 21.50 -0.34
C SER A 271 1.13 20.11 -0.89
N THR A 272 0.14 19.48 -1.52
CA THR A 272 0.34 18.18 -2.21
C THR A 272 1.50 18.32 -3.20
N PRO A 273 2.53 17.47 -3.14
CA PRO A 273 3.65 17.54 -4.06
C PRO A 273 3.18 17.24 -5.48
N VAL A 274 3.69 17.98 -6.46
CA VAL A 274 3.45 17.72 -7.88
C VAL A 274 4.44 16.64 -8.34
N VAL A 275 3.93 15.57 -8.93
CA VAL A 275 4.76 14.47 -9.47
C VAL A 275 5.04 14.77 -10.95
N LYS A 276 6.30 15.08 -11.25
CA LYS A 276 6.79 15.24 -12.63
C LYS A 276 7.49 13.95 -13.04
N ILE A 277 7.02 13.32 -14.11
CA ILE A 277 7.67 12.13 -14.67
C ILE A 277 8.19 12.44 -16.08
N ASP A 278 9.49 12.48 -16.24
CA ASP A 278 10.16 12.57 -17.53
C ASP A 278 10.38 11.14 -18.05
N ILE A 279 9.49 10.68 -18.93
CA ILE A 279 9.46 9.28 -19.41
C ILE A 279 10.74 8.94 -20.21
N GLU A 280 11.18 9.85 -21.08
CA GLU A 280 12.37 9.65 -21.89
C GLU A 280 13.61 9.44 -21.01
N GLY A 281 14.33 8.33 -21.21
CA GLY A 281 15.52 7.96 -20.45
C GLY A 281 15.25 7.61 -18.97
N ILE A 282 14.02 7.24 -18.58
CA ILE A 282 13.71 6.89 -17.19
C ILE A 282 14.47 5.64 -16.74
N THR A 283 14.71 4.68 -17.64
CA THR A 283 15.50 3.47 -17.36
C THR A 283 16.96 3.77 -17.00
N ASP A 284 17.52 4.87 -17.53
CA ASP A 284 18.90 5.29 -17.25
C ASP A 284 19.02 6.05 -15.91
N ARG A 285 17.87 6.44 -15.33
CA ARG A 285 17.79 7.12 -14.03
C ARG A 285 17.42 6.18 -12.88
N ILE A 286 17.67 4.89 -13.04
CA ILE A 286 17.47 3.89 -11.99
C ILE A 286 18.77 3.74 -11.21
N VAL A 287 18.71 3.98 -9.90
CA VAL A 287 19.84 3.84 -8.99
C VAL A 287 19.54 2.78 -7.92
N LYS A 288 20.56 2.01 -7.54
CA LYS A 288 20.44 0.97 -6.51
C LYS A 288 20.71 1.55 -5.13
N LEU A 289 19.93 1.18 -4.13
CA LEU A 289 20.31 1.38 -2.73
C LEU A 289 21.53 0.52 -2.40
N PRO A 290 22.51 1.04 -1.63
CA PRO A 290 23.71 0.29 -1.24
C PRO A 290 23.36 -0.76 -0.16
N LEU A 291 22.52 -1.71 -0.52
CA LEU A 291 22.04 -2.80 0.32
C LEU A 291 22.51 -4.14 -0.25
N PRO A 292 22.72 -5.17 0.60
CA PRO A 292 23.08 -6.50 0.13
C PRO A 292 21.95 -7.11 -0.69
N GLY A 293 22.28 -8.06 -1.57
CA GLY A 293 21.26 -8.85 -2.27
C GLY A 293 20.40 -9.66 -1.29
N SER A 294 19.08 -9.51 -1.38
CA SER A 294 18.09 -10.18 -0.51
C SER A 294 16.71 -10.14 -1.12
N ASN A 295 15.74 -10.73 -0.43
CA ASN A 295 14.32 -10.51 -0.72
C ASN A 295 13.82 -9.34 0.12
N TYR A 296 13.24 -8.36 -0.56
CA TYR A 296 12.71 -7.12 0.00
C TYR A 296 11.21 -7.01 -0.28
N TYR A 297 10.41 -6.73 0.76
CA TYR A 297 8.95 -6.67 0.72
C TYR A 297 8.46 -5.39 1.38
N ASP A 298 7.16 -5.07 1.22
CA ASP A 298 6.45 -4.01 1.93
C ASP A 298 7.17 -2.67 1.87
N LEU A 299 7.50 -2.24 0.64
CA LEU A 299 8.19 -0.98 0.39
C LEU A 299 7.33 0.23 0.73
N TYR A 300 7.93 1.20 1.37
CA TYR A 300 7.38 2.54 1.59
C TYR A 300 8.50 3.58 1.55
N SER A 301 8.22 4.81 1.11
CA SER A 301 9.18 5.91 1.17
C SER A 301 8.51 7.24 1.47
N ASP A 302 9.07 7.98 2.42
CA ASP A 302 8.69 9.36 2.73
C ASP A 302 9.51 10.40 1.92
N GLY A 303 10.33 9.95 0.97
CA GLY A 303 11.23 10.76 0.17
C GLY A 303 12.60 11.02 0.81
N THR A 304 12.73 10.82 2.11
CA THR A 304 13.99 10.92 2.87
C THR A 304 14.50 9.55 3.27
N ASN A 305 13.58 8.66 3.58
CA ASN A 305 13.83 7.29 4.00
C ASN A 305 13.12 6.30 3.10
N VAL A 306 13.71 5.12 2.96
CA VAL A 306 13.07 3.96 2.33
C VAL A 306 12.92 2.87 3.36
N TYR A 307 11.69 2.42 3.55
CA TYR A 307 11.33 1.33 4.47
C TYR A 307 11.09 0.06 3.66
N TYR A 308 11.51 -1.06 4.23
CA TYR A 308 11.36 -2.38 3.60
C TYR A 308 11.40 -3.48 4.65
N PHE A 309 10.69 -4.55 4.38
CA PHE A 309 10.71 -5.75 5.19
C PHE A 309 11.68 -6.79 4.60
N THR A 310 12.45 -7.43 5.45
CA THR A 310 13.36 -8.53 5.09
C THR A 310 13.19 -9.70 6.06
N LYS A 311 13.93 -10.79 5.85
CA LYS A 311 14.01 -11.89 6.82
C LYS A 311 14.47 -11.42 8.22
N GLY A 312 15.17 -10.29 8.31
CA GLY A 312 15.62 -9.67 9.56
C GLY A 312 14.65 -8.65 10.16
N GLY A 313 13.40 -8.57 9.66
CA GLY A 313 12.38 -7.63 10.11
C GLY A 313 12.25 -6.38 9.25
N MET A 314 11.49 -5.42 9.76
CA MET A 314 11.27 -4.11 9.13
C MET A 314 12.47 -3.21 9.36
N LYS A 315 12.99 -2.64 8.30
CA LYS A 315 14.17 -1.78 8.29
C LYS A 315 13.87 -0.46 7.58
N MET A 316 14.69 0.53 7.86
CA MET A 316 14.67 1.85 7.26
C MET A 316 16.06 2.19 6.75
N PHE A 317 16.15 2.72 5.54
CA PHE A 317 17.38 3.26 4.98
C PHE A 317 17.25 4.78 4.81
N ASP A 318 18.08 5.54 5.52
CA ASP A 318 18.18 7.01 5.38
C ASP A 318 18.98 7.33 4.12
N LEU A 319 18.34 7.94 3.12
CA LEU A 319 18.95 8.24 1.82
C LEU A 319 20.10 9.25 1.92
N LYS A 320 20.02 10.21 2.85
CA LYS A 320 21.06 11.23 3.03
C LYS A 320 22.25 10.71 3.80
N LYS A 321 22.01 9.99 4.88
CA LYS A 321 23.08 9.43 5.72
C LYS A 321 23.64 8.14 5.17
N GLN A 322 22.97 7.52 4.18
CA GLN A 322 23.29 6.22 3.62
C GLN A 322 23.44 5.14 4.70
N LYS A 323 22.53 5.12 5.65
CA LYS A 323 22.58 4.23 6.81
C LYS A 323 21.28 3.46 6.98
N GLU A 324 21.42 2.15 7.21
CA GLU A 324 20.33 1.24 7.56
C GLU A 324 20.10 1.22 9.08
N GLU A 325 18.83 1.23 9.48
CA GLU A 325 18.42 1.06 10.88
C GLU A 325 17.27 0.05 10.97
N THR A 326 17.24 -0.75 12.03
CA THR A 326 16.17 -1.69 12.31
C THR A 326 15.01 -0.96 12.98
N VAL A 327 13.80 -1.11 12.38
CA VAL A 327 12.57 -0.49 12.86
C VAL A 327 11.80 -1.43 13.79
N SER A 328 11.57 -2.66 13.35
CA SER A 328 10.78 -3.66 14.10
C SER A 328 11.04 -5.07 13.55
N ASP A 329 10.71 -6.09 14.33
CA ASP A 329 10.58 -7.48 13.88
C ASP A 329 9.23 -7.78 13.18
N ALA A 330 8.26 -6.85 13.26
CA ALA A 330 6.97 -6.92 12.60
C ALA A 330 6.93 -6.07 11.33
N ALA A 331 6.14 -6.49 10.34
CA ALA A 331 5.87 -5.71 9.14
C ALA A 331 5.08 -4.44 9.48
N MET A 332 5.34 -3.38 8.71
CA MET A 332 4.71 -2.07 8.85
C MET A 332 3.75 -1.82 7.69
N MET A 333 2.55 -1.40 8.02
CA MET A 333 1.60 -0.81 7.07
C MET A 333 1.47 0.68 7.37
N VAL A 334 1.46 1.51 6.33
CA VAL A 334 1.25 2.95 6.49
C VAL A 334 -0.22 3.26 6.21
N ASP A 335 -0.80 4.19 6.98
CA ASP A 335 -2.18 4.62 6.79
C ASP A 335 -2.40 5.29 5.42
N PRO A 336 -3.63 5.33 4.90
CA PRO A 336 -3.91 5.94 3.59
C PRO A 336 -3.52 7.43 3.48
N ALA A 337 -3.44 8.15 4.61
CA ALA A 337 -3.00 9.54 4.65
C ALA A 337 -1.47 9.70 4.79
N GLY A 338 -0.72 8.60 4.97
CA GLY A 338 0.73 8.60 5.06
C GLY A 338 1.30 9.23 6.34
N LYS A 339 0.53 9.22 7.45
CA LYS A 339 0.91 9.91 8.71
C LYS A 339 1.25 8.97 9.85
N LYS A 340 0.66 7.79 9.86
CA LYS A 340 0.79 6.79 10.93
C LYS A 340 1.19 5.44 10.37
N ALA A 341 1.78 4.62 11.22
CA ALA A 341 2.14 3.24 10.91
C ALA A 341 1.35 2.28 11.82
N VAL A 342 0.93 1.16 11.23
CA VAL A 342 0.30 0.05 11.91
C VAL A 342 1.24 -1.14 11.85
N PHE A 343 1.47 -1.78 12.99
CA PHE A 343 2.25 -3.01 13.10
C PHE A 343 1.35 -4.14 13.59
N PHE A 344 1.52 -5.32 13.00
CA PHE A 344 0.88 -6.55 13.50
C PHE A 344 1.97 -7.45 14.08
N LYS A 345 1.88 -7.72 15.38
CA LYS A 345 2.84 -8.53 16.12
C LYS A 345 2.14 -9.34 17.20
N ASP A 346 2.42 -10.63 17.29
CA ASP A 346 1.90 -11.55 18.34
C ASP A 346 0.37 -11.46 18.50
N ASP A 347 -0.36 -11.50 17.37
CA ASP A 347 -1.82 -11.33 17.26
C ASP A 347 -2.36 -9.99 17.80
N GLN A 348 -1.51 -8.97 17.91
CA GLN A 348 -1.87 -7.64 18.37
C GLN A 348 -1.55 -6.58 17.32
N LEU A 349 -2.37 -5.53 17.29
CA LEU A 349 -2.17 -4.35 16.45
C LEU A 349 -1.59 -3.21 17.28
N PHE A 350 -0.61 -2.51 16.70
CA PHE A 350 0.03 -1.35 17.30
C PHE A 350 -0.03 -0.18 16.33
N VAL A 351 -0.27 1.02 16.85
CA VAL A 351 -0.31 2.26 16.06
C VAL A 351 0.75 3.21 16.59
N THR A 352 1.58 3.71 15.68
CA THR A 352 2.64 4.69 16.00
C THR A 352 2.68 5.80 14.94
N ASP A 353 3.43 6.87 15.20
CA ASP A 353 3.92 7.69 14.10
C ASP A 353 4.84 6.86 13.20
N ILE A 354 5.05 7.29 11.95
CA ILE A 354 6.00 6.60 11.06
C ILE A 354 7.38 6.67 11.72
N PRO A 355 7.99 5.52 12.11
CA PRO A 355 9.20 5.52 12.91
C PRO A 355 10.40 6.03 12.11
N LYS A 356 11.20 6.89 12.73
CA LYS A 356 12.53 7.31 12.22
C LYS A 356 13.67 6.61 12.96
N GLY A 357 13.47 5.35 13.27
CA GLY A 357 14.35 4.47 14.04
C GLY A 357 13.52 3.33 14.64
N LYS A 358 13.93 2.77 15.77
CA LYS A 358 13.19 1.66 16.41
C LYS A 358 11.77 2.07 16.81
N ALA A 359 10.77 1.30 16.35
CA ALA A 359 9.38 1.51 16.69
C ALA A 359 9.09 1.18 18.18
N ASN A 360 8.24 2.00 18.81
CA ASN A 360 7.74 1.71 20.16
C ASN A 360 6.40 0.98 20.07
N LEU A 361 6.42 -0.33 20.27
CA LEU A 361 5.25 -1.21 20.23
C LEU A 361 4.82 -1.63 21.66
N SER A 362 4.69 -0.67 22.58
CA SER A 362 4.37 -0.93 23.99
C SER A 362 2.87 -0.93 24.31
N LYS A 363 2.04 -0.28 23.48
CA LYS A 363 0.60 -0.13 23.70
C LYS A 363 -0.20 -0.74 22.54
N PRO A 364 -0.73 -1.96 22.69
CA PRO A 364 -1.56 -2.56 21.67
C PRO A 364 -2.95 -1.90 21.59
N VAL A 365 -3.54 -1.94 20.40
CA VAL A 365 -4.94 -1.55 20.18
C VAL A 365 -5.86 -2.52 20.92
N ASN A 366 -6.89 -2.00 21.57
CA ASN A 366 -7.87 -2.83 22.26
C ASN A 366 -8.84 -3.48 21.27
N LEU A 367 -8.69 -4.77 21.04
CA LEU A 367 -9.54 -5.60 20.16
C LEU A 367 -10.76 -6.22 20.88
N ALA A 368 -11.01 -5.87 22.14
CA ALA A 368 -12.17 -6.39 22.87
C ALA A 368 -13.49 -5.96 22.21
N ASN A 369 -14.52 -6.78 22.43
CA ASN A 369 -15.88 -6.54 21.92
C ASN A 369 -16.09 -6.65 20.40
N MET A 370 -15.17 -7.27 19.67
CA MET A 370 -15.38 -7.67 18.28
C MET A 370 -16.26 -8.94 18.23
N LYS A 371 -17.56 -8.77 18.47
CA LYS A 371 -18.51 -9.89 18.51
C LYS A 371 -19.09 -10.14 17.14
N ILE A 372 -18.94 -11.38 16.65
CA ILE A 372 -19.46 -11.86 15.36
C ILE A 372 -20.61 -12.84 15.64
N THR A 373 -21.75 -12.64 15.01
CA THR A 373 -22.84 -13.61 15.02
C THR A 373 -22.65 -14.58 13.85
N VAL A 374 -22.39 -15.84 14.16
CA VAL A 374 -22.29 -16.89 13.16
C VAL A 374 -23.65 -17.60 13.09
N ASP A 375 -24.34 -17.46 11.97
CA ASP A 375 -25.58 -18.20 11.71
C ASP A 375 -25.23 -19.53 11.06
N LEU A 376 -25.28 -20.61 11.83
CA LEU A 376 -24.95 -21.95 11.37
C LEU A 376 -25.96 -22.49 10.35
N SER A 377 -27.15 -21.89 10.23
CA SER A 377 -28.15 -22.30 9.22
C SER A 377 -27.72 -21.93 7.80
N LEU A 378 -26.91 -20.87 7.66
CA LEU A 378 -26.40 -20.41 6.37
C LEU A 378 -25.19 -21.21 5.85
N ILE A 379 -24.45 -21.88 6.75
CA ILE A 379 -23.28 -22.68 6.38
C ILE A 379 -23.66 -23.93 5.55
N HIS A 380 -24.86 -24.45 5.74
CA HIS A 380 -25.36 -25.63 5.02
C HIS A 380 -25.93 -25.33 3.62
N ILE A 381 -26.10 -24.04 3.26
CA ILE A 381 -26.63 -23.65 1.94
C ILE A 381 -25.51 -23.60 0.91
N SER A 382 -24.26 -23.45 1.32
CA SER A 382 -23.10 -23.30 0.43
C SER A 382 -22.34 -24.61 0.17
N ASP A 383 -22.81 -25.75 0.68
CA ASP A 383 -22.22 -27.07 0.37
C ASP A 383 -23.00 -27.71 -0.78
N PRO A 384 -22.52 -27.64 -2.04
CA PRO A 384 -23.14 -28.35 -3.14
C PRO A 384 -22.84 -29.85 -2.97
N THR A 385 -23.84 -30.57 -2.52
CA THR A 385 -23.83 -32.04 -2.60
C THR A 385 -23.63 -32.54 -4.02
#